data_afd5417b06617d3a25738266bf90824f
#
_entry.id   afd5417b06617d3a25738266bf90824f
#
_cell.length_a   1.000
_cell.length_b   1.000
_cell.length_c   1.000
_cell.angle_alpha   90.00
_cell.angle_beta   90.00
_cell.angle_gamma   90.00
#
_symmetry.space_group_name_H-M   'P 1'
#
loop_
_entity.id
_entity.type
_entity.pdbx_description
1 polymer ?
#
loop_
_entity_poly.entity_id
_entity_poly.type
_entity_poly.pdbx_seq_one_letter_code
_entity_poly.pdbx_strand_id
1 'polypeptide(L)'
;MQIKNAMVYTKDHKFEKADIQVEDEHIIKITPCESSMQEKAAGLSAADVHREDSPEIDAEGLYAIPGLVDIHLHGAVGHDFCTATVDELEKIAEYEAEHGIFAICPATMSYSEEILGNIMDKARIYKQRHDVANQMQSTEDDTMRADLVGIHMEGPFISRKKAGAQNPEYIQPADVEMFRRLQER
;
A
#
# COMPACT_ATOMS: atom_id res chain seq x y z
N MET A 1 7.79 17.00 10.35
CA MET A 1 7.48 17.52 8.99
C MET A 1 6.14 18.23 9.01
N GLN A 2 5.98 19.31 8.24
CA GLN A 2 4.70 19.99 8.05
C GLN A 2 4.38 20.07 6.55
N ILE A 3 3.14 19.74 6.18
CA ILE A 3 2.62 19.94 4.83
C ILE A 3 1.56 21.04 4.93
N LYS A 4 1.78 22.14 4.22
CA LYS A 4 0.96 23.34 4.27
C LYS A 4 0.05 23.47 3.07
N ASN A 5 -1.13 24.06 3.28
CA ASN A 5 -2.03 24.48 2.21
C ASN A 5 -2.60 23.34 1.31
N ALA A 6 -2.50 22.07 1.71
CA ALA A 6 -2.99 20.95 0.92
C ALA A 6 -4.53 20.90 0.86
N MET A 7 -5.07 20.41 -0.26
CA MET A 7 -6.46 19.93 -0.34
C MET A 7 -6.53 18.52 0.23
N VAL A 8 -6.85 18.42 1.51
CA VAL A 8 -6.83 17.15 2.27
C VAL A 8 -8.16 16.43 2.12
N TYR A 9 -8.10 15.13 1.77
CA TYR A 9 -9.28 14.26 1.78
C TYR A 9 -9.64 13.88 3.21
N THR A 10 -10.82 14.33 3.66
CA THR A 10 -11.27 14.16 5.04
C THR A 10 -12.12 12.90 5.24
N LYS A 11 -12.32 12.52 6.50
CA LYS A 11 -13.20 11.39 6.89
C LYS A 11 -14.66 11.55 6.40
N ASP A 12 -15.08 12.77 6.10
CA ASP A 12 -16.43 13.07 5.60
C ASP A 12 -16.50 12.98 4.06
N HIS A 13 -15.49 12.39 3.43
CA HIS A 13 -15.37 12.20 1.98
C HIS A 13 -15.40 13.51 1.19
N LYS A 14 -14.75 14.54 1.72
CA LYS A 14 -14.60 15.85 1.08
C LYS A 14 -13.15 16.26 1.04
N PHE A 15 -12.83 17.17 0.13
CA PHE A 15 -11.55 17.86 0.12
C PHE A 15 -11.69 19.20 0.83
N GLU A 16 -10.84 19.44 1.81
CA GLU A 16 -10.79 20.68 2.55
C GLU A 16 -9.35 21.19 2.61
N LYS A 17 -9.15 22.50 2.46
CA LYS A 17 -7.82 23.08 2.57
C LYS A 17 -7.36 23.01 4.01
N ALA A 18 -6.24 22.34 4.25
CA ALA A 18 -5.72 22.10 5.59
C ALA A 18 -4.19 21.94 5.60
N ASP A 19 -3.60 22.15 6.76
CA ASP A 19 -2.23 21.82 7.09
C ASP A 19 -2.18 20.45 7.76
N ILE A 20 -1.15 19.64 7.40
CA ILE A 20 -0.91 18.33 8.00
C ILE A 20 0.41 18.39 8.77
N GLN A 21 0.38 17.97 10.02
CA GLN A 21 1.58 17.80 10.86
C GLN A 21 1.89 16.31 11.00
N VAL A 22 3.14 15.96 10.68
CA VAL A 22 3.65 14.59 10.77
C VAL A 22 4.82 14.57 11.75
N GLU A 23 4.77 13.66 12.71
CA GLU A 23 5.90 13.35 13.62
C GLU A 23 6.21 11.86 13.48
N ASP A 24 7.48 11.57 13.30
CA ASP A 24 7.96 10.26 12.92
C ASP A 24 7.18 9.74 11.68
N GLU A 25 6.47 8.64 11.77
CA GLU A 25 5.68 8.05 10.68
C GLU A 25 4.17 8.28 10.84
N HIS A 26 3.75 9.25 11.72
CA HIS A 26 2.35 9.42 12.06
C HIS A 26 1.85 10.83 11.77
N ILE A 27 0.67 10.90 11.16
CA ILE A 27 -0.09 12.15 11.08
C ILE A 27 -0.66 12.43 12.48
N ILE A 28 -0.12 13.45 13.15
CA ILE A 28 -0.53 13.80 14.50
C ILE A 28 -1.64 14.87 14.53
N LYS A 29 -1.73 15.70 13.48
CA LYS A 29 -2.72 16.78 13.41
C LYS A 29 -3.05 17.15 11.98
N ILE A 30 -4.32 17.40 11.71
CA ILE A 30 -4.81 18.06 10.49
C ILE A 30 -5.56 19.30 10.94
N THR A 31 -5.11 20.48 10.49
CA THR A 31 -5.67 21.77 10.88
C THR A 31 -6.28 22.44 9.65
N PRO A 32 -7.61 22.65 9.60
CA PRO A 32 -8.23 23.37 8.51
C PRO A 32 -7.63 24.78 8.37
N CYS A 33 -7.32 25.18 7.13
CA CYS A 33 -6.95 26.56 6.85
C CYS A 33 -8.23 27.40 6.87
N GLU A 34 -8.37 28.27 7.86
CA GLU A 34 -9.52 29.17 7.93
C GLU A 34 -9.52 30.10 6.70
N SER A 35 -10.62 30.10 5.96
CA SER A 35 -10.86 31.12 4.97
C SER A 35 -10.91 32.48 5.67
N SER A 36 -10.18 33.44 5.18
CA SER A 36 -9.80 34.77 5.72
C SER A 36 -10.94 35.72 6.17
N MET A 37 -11.95 35.24 6.90
CA MET A 37 -13.02 36.09 7.41
C MET A 37 -13.36 35.96 8.90
N GLN A 38 -12.64 35.20 9.69
CA GLN A 38 -12.88 35.17 11.17
C GLN A 38 -11.57 35.06 11.98
N GLU A 39 -10.63 35.91 11.70
CA GLU A 39 -9.60 36.23 12.71
C GLU A 39 -10.16 37.26 13.70
N LYS A 40 -10.67 36.79 14.83
CA LYS A 40 -10.56 37.43 16.15
C LYS A 40 -11.49 36.74 17.13
N ALA A 41 -11.02 35.73 17.79
CA ALA A 41 -11.33 35.34 19.17
C ALA A 41 -11.17 33.85 19.41
N ALA A 42 -9.97 33.38 19.57
CA ALA A 42 -9.71 32.20 20.39
C ALA A 42 -8.28 32.28 20.90
N GLY A 43 -8.15 32.35 22.21
CA GLY A 43 -6.86 32.51 22.87
C GLY A 43 -5.86 31.42 22.49
N LEU A 44 -4.64 31.85 22.33
CA LEU A 44 -3.46 31.00 22.15
C LEU A 44 -3.37 29.95 23.26
N SER A 45 -3.60 28.70 22.90
CA SER A 45 -3.22 27.56 23.72
C SER A 45 -1.72 27.30 23.52
N ALA A 46 -0.96 27.32 24.61
CA ALA A 46 0.50 27.19 24.66
C ALA A 46 1.01 25.77 24.35
N ALA A 47 0.51 25.12 23.31
CA ALA A 47 0.91 23.76 22.90
C ALA A 47 1.41 23.68 21.44
N ASP A 48 1.49 24.82 20.73
CA ASP A 48 2.11 24.85 19.41
C ASP A 48 3.63 25.04 19.57
N VAL A 49 4.33 23.96 19.94
CA VAL A 49 5.79 23.93 19.88
C VAL A 49 6.18 23.76 18.41
N HIS A 50 6.29 24.88 17.70
CA HIS A 50 7.00 24.89 16.42
C HIS A 50 8.46 24.50 16.68
N ARG A 51 8.87 23.31 16.25
CA ARG A 51 10.29 23.03 16.05
C ARG A 51 10.71 23.77 14.78
N GLU A 52 11.50 24.85 14.94
CA GLU A 52 11.97 25.71 13.85
C GLU A 52 12.80 24.98 12.76
N ASP A 53 13.17 23.70 13.00
CA ASP A 53 13.99 22.88 12.09
C ASP A 53 13.20 21.72 11.42
N SER A 54 11.87 21.71 11.49
CA SER A 54 11.09 20.64 10.81
C SER A 54 10.94 20.92 9.32
N PRO A 55 11.20 19.96 8.43
CA PRO A 55 10.96 20.12 6.99
C PRO A 55 9.53 20.58 6.73
N GLU A 56 9.38 21.63 5.92
CA GLU A 56 8.08 22.15 5.51
C GLU A 56 7.89 21.99 4.00
N ILE A 57 6.71 21.49 3.60
CA ILE A 57 6.31 21.32 2.20
C ILE A 57 5.09 22.23 1.97
N ASP A 58 5.21 23.21 1.06
CA ASP A 58 4.05 23.96 0.59
C ASP A 58 3.34 23.16 -0.50
N ALA A 59 2.14 22.68 -0.19
CA ALA A 59 1.30 21.87 -1.06
C ALA A 59 0.12 22.68 -1.65
N GLU A 60 0.29 24.01 -1.83
CA GLU A 60 -0.74 24.84 -2.45
C GLU A 60 -1.10 24.31 -3.85
N GLY A 61 -2.39 24.03 -4.06
CA GLY A 61 -2.91 23.45 -5.30
C GLY A 61 -2.74 21.94 -5.47
N LEU A 62 -2.11 21.26 -4.48
CA LEU A 62 -1.97 19.80 -4.46
C LEU A 62 -3.03 19.15 -3.58
N TYR A 63 -3.29 17.88 -3.85
CA TYR A 63 -4.21 17.06 -3.09
C TYR A 63 -3.45 16.09 -2.17
N ALA A 64 -3.85 16.03 -0.91
CA ALA A 64 -3.38 15.02 0.04
C ALA A 64 -4.47 13.97 0.21
N ILE A 65 -4.17 12.75 -0.22
CA ILE A 65 -5.07 11.59 -0.12
C ILE A 65 -4.36 10.47 0.66
N PRO A 66 -5.09 9.54 1.28
CA PRO A 66 -4.48 8.30 1.76
C PRO A 66 -3.77 7.56 0.62
N GLY A 67 -2.69 6.86 0.95
CA GLY A 67 -2.03 5.96 0.00
C GLY A 67 -3.04 4.97 -0.59
N LEU A 68 -2.91 4.70 -1.88
CA LEU A 68 -3.80 3.78 -2.59
C LEU A 68 -3.44 2.33 -2.25
N VAL A 69 -4.42 1.46 -2.39
CA VAL A 69 -4.26 0.01 -2.21
C VAL A 69 -4.69 -0.68 -3.49
N ASP A 70 -3.79 -1.44 -4.13
CA ASP A 70 -4.16 -2.30 -5.24
C ASP A 70 -4.50 -3.70 -4.72
N ILE A 71 -5.75 -4.10 -4.88
CA ILE A 71 -6.26 -5.39 -4.40
C ILE A 71 -6.30 -6.48 -5.48
N HIS A 72 -5.86 -6.17 -6.71
CA HIS A 72 -5.85 -7.12 -7.81
C HIS A 72 -4.91 -6.67 -8.93
N LEU A 73 -3.68 -7.16 -8.92
CA LEU A 73 -2.72 -7.00 -10.00
C LEU A 73 -2.03 -8.33 -10.28
N HIS A 74 -1.63 -8.57 -11.53
CA HIS A 74 -0.87 -9.77 -11.90
C HIS A 74 0.62 -9.50 -12.04
N GLY A 75 1.03 -8.25 -12.00
CA GLY A 75 2.41 -7.83 -12.10
C GLY A 75 2.55 -6.47 -12.75
N ALA A 76 3.79 -5.97 -12.83
CA ALA A 76 4.16 -4.70 -13.43
C ALA A 76 5.57 -4.76 -14.01
N VAL A 77 5.97 -3.76 -14.79
CA VAL A 77 7.32 -3.55 -15.36
C VAL A 77 7.93 -4.80 -16.01
N GLY A 78 7.09 -5.61 -16.66
CA GLY A 78 7.53 -6.82 -17.38
C GLY A 78 7.70 -8.06 -16.52
N HIS A 79 7.33 -8.00 -15.23
CA HIS A 79 7.35 -9.12 -14.29
C HIS A 79 5.91 -9.54 -13.92
N ASP A 80 5.69 -10.85 -13.83
CA ASP A 80 4.41 -11.45 -13.42
C ASP A 80 4.56 -12.00 -11.99
N PHE A 81 3.61 -11.69 -11.11
CA PHE A 81 3.63 -12.08 -9.70
C PHE A 81 3.81 -13.58 -9.49
N CYS A 82 3.17 -14.41 -10.30
CA CYS A 82 3.23 -15.86 -10.13
C CYS A 82 4.59 -16.45 -10.50
N THR A 83 5.29 -15.84 -11.47
CA THR A 83 6.57 -16.35 -12.00
C THR A 83 7.77 -15.60 -11.48
N ALA A 84 7.61 -14.39 -10.96
CA ALA A 84 8.66 -13.53 -10.48
C ALA A 84 9.55 -14.20 -9.42
N THR A 85 10.83 -13.86 -9.43
CA THR A 85 11.73 -14.05 -8.29
C THR A 85 11.41 -13.04 -7.19
N VAL A 86 12.01 -13.17 -6.01
CA VAL A 86 11.83 -12.19 -4.91
C VAL A 86 12.33 -10.81 -5.33
N ASP A 87 13.46 -10.72 -6.01
CA ASP A 87 14.02 -9.44 -6.48
C ASP A 87 13.16 -8.77 -7.58
N GLU A 88 12.42 -9.57 -8.35
CA GLU A 88 11.43 -9.06 -9.32
C GLU A 88 10.14 -8.61 -8.64
N LEU A 89 9.75 -9.24 -7.52
CA LEU A 89 8.66 -8.75 -6.67
C LEU A 89 8.98 -7.38 -6.07
N GLU A 90 10.24 -7.15 -5.68
CA GLU A 90 10.70 -5.84 -5.21
C GLU A 90 10.48 -4.76 -6.28
N LYS A 91 10.81 -5.05 -7.56
CA LYS A 91 10.59 -4.11 -8.67
C LYS A 91 9.11 -3.82 -8.94
N ILE A 92 8.24 -4.83 -8.80
CA ILE A 92 6.79 -4.61 -8.88
C ILE A 92 6.36 -3.65 -7.78
N ALA A 93 6.79 -3.90 -6.54
CA ALA A 93 6.40 -3.09 -5.39
C ALA A 93 6.98 -1.66 -5.43
N GLU A 94 8.19 -1.48 -5.96
CA GLU A 94 8.78 -0.17 -6.24
C GLU A 94 7.96 0.61 -7.25
N TYR A 95 7.61 -0.01 -8.37
CA TYR A 95 6.76 0.60 -9.40
C TYR A 95 5.40 1.04 -8.83
N GLU A 96 4.75 0.21 -8.04
CA GLU A 96 3.46 0.52 -7.41
C GLU A 96 3.60 1.71 -6.46
N ALA A 97 4.65 1.73 -5.62
CA ALA A 97 4.90 2.84 -4.70
C ALA A 97 5.17 4.17 -5.43
N GLU A 98 5.93 4.16 -6.52
CA GLU A 98 6.18 5.34 -7.39
C GLU A 98 4.88 5.92 -7.98
N HIS A 99 3.82 5.09 -8.09
CA HIS A 99 2.50 5.50 -8.58
C HIS A 99 1.49 5.79 -7.46
N GLY A 100 1.96 5.89 -6.21
CA GLY A 100 1.12 6.24 -5.05
C GLY A 100 0.33 5.07 -4.47
N ILE A 101 0.66 3.84 -4.86
CA ILE A 101 0.08 2.61 -4.32
C ILE A 101 1.01 2.09 -3.22
N PHE A 102 0.59 2.22 -1.96
CA PHE A 102 1.41 1.87 -0.81
C PHE A 102 1.16 0.46 -0.27
N ALA A 103 0.08 -0.19 -0.73
CA ALA A 103 -0.19 -1.58 -0.37
C ALA A 103 -0.72 -2.36 -1.56
N ILE A 104 -0.26 -3.59 -1.70
CA ILE A 104 -0.64 -4.49 -2.79
C ILE A 104 -1.17 -5.82 -2.27
N CYS A 105 -2.17 -6.37 -2.98
CA CYS A 105 -2.67 -7.71 -2.81
C CYS A 105 -2.66 -8.41 -4.19
N PRO A 106 -1.48 -8.87 -4.66
CA PRO A 106 -1.34 -9.43 -6.00
C PRO A 106 -2.19 -10.68 -6.19
N ALA A 107 -2.68 -10.85 -7.42
CA ALA A 107 -3.52 -11.97 -7.78
C ALA A 107 -2.71 -13.14 -8.34
N THR A 108 -3.02 -14.36 -7.90
CA THR A 108 -2.52 -15.57 -8.55
C THR A 108 -3.36 -15.92 -9.79
N MET A 109 -2.87 -16.84 -10.59
CA MET A 109 -3.68 -17.56 -11.57
C MET A 109 -4.10 -18.92 -11.00
N SER A 110 -5.02 -19.60 -11.70
CA SER A 110 -5.36 -21.00 -11.38
C SER A 110 -4.17 -21.91 -11.66
N TYR A 111 -3.62 -22.52 -10.61
CA TYR A 111 -2.50 -23.44 -10.66
C TYR A 111 -2.72 -24.64 -9.72
N SER A 112 -1.80 -25.63 -9.80
CA SER A 112 -1.76 -26.73 -8.83
C SER A 112 -1.39 -26.20 -7.44
N GLU A 113 -1.74 -26.97 -6.40
CA GLU A 113 -1.36 -26.65 -5.02
C GLU A 113 0.15 -26.45 -4.87
N GLU A 114 0.96 -27.25 -5.55
CA GLU A 114 2.43 -27.14 -5.51
C GLU A 114 2.91 -25.78 -6.05
N ILE A 115 2.39 -25.36 -7.21
CA ILE A 115 2.76 -24.08 -7.83
C ILE A 115 2.30 -22.92 -6.94
N LEU A 116 1.05 -22.96 -6.45
CA LEU A 116 0.52 -21.94 -5.54
C LEU A 116 1.35 -21.87 -4.26
N GLY A 117 1.74 -23.01 -3.69
CA GLY A 117 2.62 -23.07 -2.53
C GLY A 117 3.96 -22.38 -2.75
N ASN A 118 4.58 -22.58 -3.91
CA ASN A 118 5.84 -21.92 -4.26
C ASN A 118 5.67 -20.40 -4.42
N ILE A 119 4.52 -19.93 -4.92
CA ILE A 119 4.19 -18.50 -4.99
C ILE A 119 4.06 -17.92 -3.58
N MET A 120 3.33 -18.59 -2.67
CA MET A 120 3.17 -18.17 -1.28
C MET A 120 4.53 -18.09 -0.55
N ASP A 121 5.40 -19.08 -0.75
CA ASP A 121 6.73 -19.09 -0.14
C ASP A 121 7.60 -17.90 -0.61
N LYS A 122 7.57 -17.57 -1.91
CA LYS A 122 8.27 -16.40 -2.44
C LYS A 122 7.72 -15.09 -1.86
N ALA A 123 6.40 -14.97 -1.81
CA ALA A 123 5.73 -13.80 -1.24
C ALA A 123 6.07 -13.61 0.24
N ARG A 124 6.13 -14.70 1.00
CA ARG A 124 6.55 -14.68 2.41
C ARG A 124 8.01 -14.22 2.56
N ILE A 125 8.92 -14.70 1.71
CA ILE A 125 10.33 -14.27 1.73
C ILE A 125 10.43 -12.77 1.42
N TYR A 126 9.70 -12.29 0.40
CA TYR A 126 9.62 -10.86 0.09
C TYR A 126 9.17 -10.07 1.32
N LYS A 127 8.03 -10.44 1.92
CA LYS A 127 7.49 -9.75 3.09
C LYS A 127 8.46 -9.72 4.25
N GLN A 128 9.13 -10.83 4.55
CA GLN A 128 10.13 -10.90 5.62
C GLN A 128 11.33 -9.97 5.37
N ARG A 129 11.82 -9.88 4.13
CA ARG A 129 12.90 -8.94 3.76
C ARG A 129 12.48 -7.49 4.00
N HIS A 130 11.27 -7.15 3.55
CA HIS A 130 10.73 -5.81 3.67
C HIS A 130 10.47 -5.41 5.13
N ASP A 131 9.87 -6.31 5.93
CA ASP A 131 9.62 -6.06 7.34
C ASP A 131 10.93 -5.86 8.13
N VAL A 132 11.99 -6.62 7.81
CA VAL A 132 13.31 -6.46 8.42
C VAL A 132 13.96 -5.13 8.00
N ALA A 133 13.90 -4.75 6.73
CA ALA A 133 14.45 -3.50 6.23
C ALA A 133 13.79 -2.29 6.92
N ASN A 134 12.46 -2.30 7.03
CA ASN A 134 11.69 -1.27 7.73
C ASN A 134 12.06 -1.17 9.22
N GLN A 135 12.26 -2.29 9.92
CA GLN A 135 12.64 -2.30 11.33
C GLN A 135 14.07 -1.80 11.58
N MET A 136 14.99 -2.04 10.64
CA MET A 136 16.38 -1.63 10.79
C MET A 136 16.63 -0.16 10.47
N GLN A 137 15.62 0.57 9.98
CA GLN A 137 15.78 1.95 9.49
C GLN A 137 17.05 2.08 8.64
N SER A 138 17.25 1.11 7.74
CA SER A 138 18.43 1.05 6.90
C SER A 138 18.47 2.28 6.01
N THR A 139 19.37 3.20 6.32
CA THR A 139 19.59 4.45 5.58
C THR A 139 20.29 4.23 4.24
N GLU A 140 20.60 2.98 3.89
CA GLU A 140 21.33 2.65 2.65
C GLU A 140 20.42 2.42 1.45
N ASP A 141 19.12 2.14 1.67
CA ASP A 141 18.13 1.95 0.61
C ASP A 141 16.85 2.75 0.93
N ASP A 142 16.81 3.98 0.44
CA ASP A 142 15.62 4.86 0.54
C ASP A 142 14.52 4.51 -0.47
N THR A 143 14.62 3.38 -1.15
CA THR A 143 13.66 2.98 -2.16
C THR A 143 12.31 2.62 -1.51
N MET A 144 11.28 3.40 -1.81
CA MET A 144 9.92 3.10 -1.36
C MET A 144 9.38 1.89 -2.11
N ARG A 145 8.73 0.98 -1.36
CA ARG A 145 8.06 -0.21 -1.89
C ARG A 145 6.67 -0.32 -1.31
N ALA A 146 5.73 -0.79 -2.12
CA ALA A 146 4.38 -1.10 -1.63
C ALA A 146 4.41 -2.32 -0.69
N ASP A 147 3.68 -2.22 0.41
CA ASP A 147 3.53 -3.32 1.37
C ASP A 147 2.72 -4.47 0.76
N LEU A 148 3.22 -5.70 0.87
CA LEU A 148 2.46 -6.89 0.55
C LEU A 148 1.50 -7.21 1.71
N VAL A 149 0.23 -6.83 1.58
CA VAL A 149 -0.77 -7.01 2.65
C VAL A 149 -1.53 -8.33 2.56
N GLY A 150 -1.42 -9.02 1.44
CA GLY A 150 -2.04 -10.31 1.22
C GLY A 150 -1.85 -10.82 -0.20
N ILE A 151 -2.46 -11.94 -0.52
CA ILE A 151 -2.51 -12.51 -1.86
C ILE A 151 -3.96 -12.76 -2.24
N HIS A 152 -4.37 -12.24 -3.39
CA HIS A 152 -5.67 -12.53 -3.97
C HIS A 152 -5.58 -13.86 -4.74
N MET A 153 -6.13 -14.92 -4.19
CA MET A 153 -6.13 -16.21 -4.87
C MET A 153 -7.22 -16.25 -5.94
N GLU A 154 -6.88 -15.93 -7.19
CA GLU A 154 -7.78 -16.02 -8.34
C GLU A 154 -7.78 -17.45 -8.90
N GLY A 155 -8.77 -18.24 -8.49
CA GLY A 155 -8.77 -19.68 -8.71
C GLY A 155 -7.91 -20.42 -7.67
N PRO A 156 -7.82 -21.75 -7.76
CA PRO A 156 -8.42 -22.64 -8.76
C PRO A 156 -9.92 -22.98 -8.52
N PHE A 157 -10.54 -22.44 -7.49
CA PHE A 157 -11.93 -22.75 -7.07
C PHE A 157 -12.96 -21.88 -7.79
N ILE A 158 -12.86 -21.83 -9.12
CA ILE A 158 -13.74 -21.03 -9.98
C ILE A 158 -14.56 -21.89 -10.93
N SER A 159 -15.51 -21.28 -11.63
CA SER A 159 -16.36 -21.99 -12.60
C SER A 159 -15.66 -22.22 -13.93
N ARG A 160 -15.55 -23.47 -14.38
CA ARG A 160 -15.05 -23.81 -15.72
C ARG A 160 -15.82 -23.11 -16.85
N LYS A 161 -17.12 -22.83 -16.64
CA LYS A 161 -17.96 -22.15 -17.65
C LYS A 161 -17.62 -20.67 -17.82
N LYS A 162 -16.93 -20.08 -16.83
CA LYS A 162 -16.57 -18.67 -16.77
C LYS A 162 -15.07 -18.49 -16.45
N ALA A 163 -14.26 -19.43 -16.94
CA ALA A 163 -12.82 -19.45 -16.63
C ALA A 163 -12.06 -18.21 -17.11
N GLY A 164 -12.53 -17.53 -18.16
CA GLY A 164 -11.79 -16.42 -18.73
C GLY A 164 -10.41 -16.86 -19.24
N ALA A 165 -9.37 -16.18 -18.81
CA ALA A 165 -7.98 -16.49 -19.14
C ALA A 165 -7.37 -17.63 -18.29
N GLN A 166 -8.08 -18.15 -17.30
CA GLN A 166 -7.57 -19.17 -16.38
C GLN A 166 -7.42 -20.52 -17.11
N ASN A 167 -6.34 -21.27 -16.81
CA ASN A 167 -6.14 -22.60 -17.40
C ASN A 167 -7.17 -23.59 -16.81
N PRO A 168 -8.05 -24.18 -17.68
CA PRO A 168 -9.09 -25.10 -17.22
C PRO A 168 -8.57 -26.38 -16.56
N GLU A 169 -7.31 -26.78 -16.81
CA GLU A 169 -6.71 -27.98 -16.21
C GLU A 169 -6.59 -27.87 -14.69
N TYR A 170 -6.35 -26.67 -14.19
CA TYR A 170 -6.19 -26.42 -12.75
C TYR A 170 -7.49 -26.08 -12.03
N ILE A 171 -8.58 -25.80 -12.78
CA ILE A 171 -9.87 -25.48 -12.17
C ILE A 171 -10.46 -26.73 -11.49
N GLN A 172 -10.74 -26.60 -10.21
CA GLN A 172 -11.26 -27.70 -9.40
C GLN A 172 -12.35 -27.21 -8.43
N PRO A 173 -13.15 -28.15 -7.87
CA PRO A 173 -14.09 -27.84 -6.81
C PRO A 173 -13.40 -27.20 -5.60
N ALA A 174 -14.15 -26.43 -4.80
CA ALA A 174 -13.63 -25.84 -3.58
C ALA A 174 -13.05 -26.91 -2.63
N ASP A 175 -11.81 -26.70 -2.19
CA ASP A 175 -11.08 -27.53 -1.25
C ASP A 175 -10.57 -26.67 -0.09
N VAL A 176 -11.29 -26.75 1.04
CA VAL A 176 -10.98 -25.96 2.24
C VAL A 176 -9.64 -26.39 2.85
N GLU A 177 -9.31 -27.66 2.78
CA GLU A 177 -8.06 -28.16 3.37
C GLU A 177 -6.84 -27.73 2.53
N MET A 178 -6.94 -27.73 1.21
CA MET A 178 -5.92 -27.14 0.33
C MET A 178 -5.74 -25.65 0.64
N PHE A 179 -6.84 -24.88 0.77
CA PHE A 179 -6.78 -23.47 1.10
C PHE A 179 -6.06 -23.21 2.44
N ARG A 180 -6.37 -24.01 3.47
CA ARG A 180 -5.68 -23.92 4.77
C ARG A 180 -4.19 -24.20 4.66
N ARG A 181 -3.79 -25.24 3.94
CA ARG A 181 -2.36 -25.56 3.74
C ARG A 181 -1.62 -24.45 3.01
N LEU A 182 -2.27 -23.78 2.05
CA LEU A 182 -1.70 -22.62 1.36
C LEU A 182 -1.59 -21.39 2.28
N GLN A 183 -2.59 -21.19 3.15
CA GLN A 183 -2.60 -20.06 4.10
C GLN A 183 -1.55 -20.20 5.22
N GLU A 184 -1.13 -21.40 5.55
CA GLU A 184 -0.12 -21.69 6.57
C GLU A 184 1.32 -21.51 6.06
N ARG A 185 1.51 -21.28 4.75
CA ARG A 185 2.81 -21.05 4.15
C ARG A 185 3.29 -19.63 4.34
#